data_ee5daf482fef0a0eb42bd27199d40df5
#
_entry.id   ee5daf482fef0a0eb42bd27199d40df5
#
_cell.length_a   1.000
_cell.length_b   1.000
_cell.length_c   1.000
_cell.angle_alpha   90.00
_cell.angle_beta   90.00
_cell.angle_gamma   90.00
#
_symmetry.space_group_name_H-M   'P 1'
#
loop_
_entity.id
_entity.type
_entity.pdbx_description
1 polymer ?
#
loop_
_entity_poly.entity_id
_entity_poly.type
_entity_poly.pdbx_seq_one_letter_code
_entity_poly.pdbx_strand_id
1 'polypeptide(L)'
;MKNTIKFMIGLLAIGLVSCEPEFENAVTDEGFYDAGDADFSTYVSLGASITAGTADGTIYRSAQENSYPSIVAQQFSFVGGGDFTQPLTSDDLGGLLLNGEPLPGYGTRLVLSADENGNPFPAPLAGTPTTDVATSEAGPFNNMAVDGSKSFNSVTPGYGDIAGIAGGTANPWYARFATSTSSTVIDDAVSLDPTFFSLFIGNNDVYSYASQGGIGVDQLGNSDISTYGYRDITDPNAFAVAYSAQVDALVALSLIHI
;
A
#
# COMPACT_ATOMS: atom_id res chain seq x y z
N MET A 1 -15.88 -20.17 -54.90
CA MET A 1 -15.56 -18.99 -54.06
C MET A 1 -16.73 -18.44 -53.24
N LYS A 2 -17.92 -18.14 -53.80
CA LYS A 2 -19.05 -17.61 -53.02
C LYS A 2 -19.55 -18.50 -51.88
N ASN A 3 -19.53 -19.83 -52.05
CA ASN A 3 -19.98 -20.75 -50.99
C ASN A 3 -18.93 -21.00 -49.90
N THR A 4 -17.66 -20.92 -50.23
CA THR A 4 -16.55 -21.05 -49.25
C THR A 4 -16.52 -19.88 -48.27
N ILE A 5 -16.80 -18.64 -48.75
CA ILE A 5 -16.87 -17.45 -47.91
C ILE A 5 -18.10 -17.53 -46.95
N LYS A 6 -19.23 -18.06 -47.38
CA LYS A 6 -20.40 -18.25 -46.52
C LYS A 6 -20.14 -19.30 -45.42
N PHE A 7 -19.38 -20.38 -45.73
CA PHE A 7 -18.97 -21.38 -44.75
C PHE A 7 -17.97 -20.82 -43.73
N MET A 8 -17.02 -20.00 -44.19
CA MET A 8 -16.04 -19.35 -43.28
C MET A 8 -16.74 -18.33 -42.35
N ILE A 9 -17.73 -17.56 -42.86
CA ILE A 9 -18.48 -16.62 -42.03
C ILE A 9 -19.35 -17.39 -41.00
N GLY A 10 -19.93 -18.52 -41.38
CA GLY A 10 -20.68 -19.40 -40.47
C GLY A 10 -19.80 -20.01 -39.36
N LEU A 11 -18.58 -20.45 -39.69
CA LEU A 11 -17.63 -20.96 -38.69
C LEU A 11 -17.13 -19.83 -37.76
N LEU A 12 -16.92 -18.62 -38.27
CA LEU A 12 -16.50 -17.47 -37.46
C LEU A 12 -17.60 -17.04 -36.48
N ALA A 13 -18.89 -17.13 -36.88
CA ALA A 13 -20.02 -16.81 -36.03
C ALA A 13 -20.24 -17.82 -34.90
N ILE A 14 -19.89 -19.09 -35.10
CA ILE A 14 -19.94 -20.14 -34.05
C ILE A 14 -18.80 -19.98 -33.05
N GLY A 15 -17.65 -19.46 -33.47
CA GLY A 15 -16.50 -19.18 -32.59
C GLY A 15 -16.68 -17.99 -31.66
N LEU A 16 -17.73 -17.17 -31.86
CA LEU A 16 -18.05 -16.03 -31.00
C LEU A 16 -19.07 -16.35 -29.90
N VAL A 17 -19.63 -17.55 -29.88
CA VAL A 17 -20.36 -18.06 -28.72
C VAL A 17 -19.32 -18.60 -27.75
N SER A 18 -18.56 -17.69 -27.15
CA SER A 18 -17.73 -17.98 -26.01
C SER A 18 -18.64 -18.50 -24.90
N CYS A 19 -18.29 -19.61 -24.30
CA CYS A 19 -18.93 -20.07 -23.07
C CYS A 19 -18.78 -18.94 -22.04
N GLU A 20 -19.79 -18.11 -21.87
CA GLU A 20 -19.93 -17.38 -20.62
C GLU A 20 -20.19 -18.45 -19.56
N PRO A 21 -19.41 -18.47 -18.48
CA PRO A 21 -19.72 -19.38 -17.39
C PRO A 21 -21.12 -19.00 -16.86
N GLU A 22 -22.08 -19.93 -17.01
CA GLU A 22 -23.36 -19.79 -16.34
C GLU A 22 -23.12 -20.08 -14.86
N PHE A 23 -23.13 -19.04 -14.03
CA PHE A 23 -23.16 -19.19 -12.58
C PHE A 23 -24.56 -19.63 -12.17
N GLU A 24 -24.69 -20.60 -11.26
CA GLU A 24 -25.99 -21.02 -10.70
C GLU A 24 -26.75 -19.83 -10.09
N ASN A 25 -25.99 -18.84 -9.55
CA ASN A 25 -26.48 -17.53 -9.15
C ASN A 25 -25.72 -16.46 -9.94
N ALA A 26 -26.41 -15.62 -10.67
CA ALA A 26 -25.78 -14.53 -11.36
C ALA A 26 -25.27 -13.48 -10.36
N VAL A 27 -24.12 -12.87 -10.63
CA VAL A 27 -23.55 -11.78 -9.79
C VAL A 27 -24.47 -10.55 -9.68
N THR A 28 -25.50 -10.48 -10.52
CA THR A 28 -26.53 -9.43 -10.54
C THR A 28 -27.77 -9.81 -9.73
N ASP A 29 -27.84 -11.03 -9.20
CA ASP A 29 -29.00 -11.49 -8.44
C ASP A 29 -29.02 -10.80 -7.06
N GLU A 30 -30.19 -10.41 -6.60
CA GLU A 30 -30.37 -9.86 -5.27
C GLU A 30 -29.96 -10.91 -4.22
N GLY A 31 -29.06 -10.53 -3.30
CA GLY A 31 -28.52 -11.44 -2.29
C GLY A 31 -27.37 -12.34 -2.79
N PHE A 32 -26.81 -12.09 -3.97
CA PHE A 32 -25.60 -12.78 -4.43
C PHE A 32 -24.41 -12.50 -3.52
N TYR A 33 -24.30 -11.27 -3.03
CA TYR A 33 -23.29 -10.84 -2.07
C TYR A 33 -23.88 -10.85 -0.66
N ASP A 34 -23.23 -11.57 0.25
CA ASP A 34 -23.62 -11.65 1.65
C ASP A 34 -22.36 -11.50 2.54
N ALA A 35 -22.41 -10.56 3.47
CA ALA A 35 -21.34 -10.34 4.44
C ALA A 35 -21.28 -11.43 5.51
N GLY A 36 -22.33 -12.28 5.64
CA GLY A 36 -22.48 -13.15 6.79
C GLY A 36 -22.53 -12.33 8.09
N ASP A 37 -21.71 -12.73 9.07
CA ASP A 37 -21.59 -12.05 10.34
C ASP A 37 -20.53 -10.92 10.36
N ALA A 38 -19.83 -10.69 9.21
CA ALA A 38 -18.78 -9.70 9.15
C ALA A 38 -19.33 -8.28 8.97
N ASP A 39 -18.75 -7.33 9.68
CA ASP A 39 -19.04 -5.91 9.55
C ASP A 39 -17.91 -5.19 8.82
N PHE A 40 -18.17 -4.76 7.58
CA PHE A 40 -17.22 -4.03 6.74
C PHE A 40 -17.43 -2.51 6.76
N SER A 41 -18.26 -2.00 7.66
CA SER A 41 -18.65 -0.57 7.67
C SER A 41 -17.46 0.37 7.86
N THR A 42 -16.41 -0.07 8.58
CA THR A 42 -15.16 0.69 8.71
C THR A 42 -13.97 -0.23 8.47
N TYR A 43 -13.57 -0.36 7.20
CA TYR A 43 -12.38 -1.10 6.83
C TYR A 43 -11.13 -0.24 6.96
N VAL A 44 -10.09 -0.74 7.63
CA VAL A 44 -8.77 -0.11 7.73
C VAL A 44 -7.69 -1.07 7.24
N SER A 45 -6.75 -0.58 6.46
CA SER A 45 -5.62 -1.35 5.93
C SER A 45 -4.31 -0.81 6.46
N LEU A 46 -3.51 -1.68 7.08
CA LEU A 46 -2.15 -1.38 7.55
C LEU A 46 -1.14 -2.21 6.77
N GLY A 47 0.01 -1.63 6.51
CA GLY A 47 1.07 -2.33 5.80
C GLY A 47 2.19 -1.41 5.33
N ALA A 48 2.96 -1.92 4.38
CA ALA A 48 4.07 -1.21 3.77
C ALA A 48 3.77 -0.86 2.30
N SER A 49 4.77 -0.89 1.43
CA SER A 49 4.73 -0.48 0.02
C SER A 49 3.58 -1.09 -0.78
N ILE A 50 3.36 -2.40 -0.69
CA ILE A 50 2.31 -3.10 -1.45
C ILE A 50 0.92 -2.58 -1.03
N THR A 51 0.71 -2.39 0.27
CA THR A 51 -0.54 -1.86 0.81
C THR A 51 -0.73 -0.38 0.47
N ALA A 52 0.35 0.39 0.47
CA ALA A 52 0.33 1.82 0.09
C ALA A 52 0.08 2.05 -1.41
N GLY A 53 0.15 1.02 -2.25
CA GLY A 53 0.01 1.14 -3.69
C GLY A 53 1.30 1.59 -4.38
N THR A 54 2.48 1.28 -3.81
CA THR A 54 3.76 1.54 -4.47
C THR A 54 3.87 0.72 -5.75
N ALA A 55 4.13 1.40 -6.86
CA ALA A 55 4.37 0.81 -8.17
C ALA A 55 5.46 1.61 -8.90
N ASP A 56 6.13 1.02 -9.86
CA ASP A 56 7.14 1.69 -10.68
C ASP A 56 8.21 2.46 -9.86
N GLY A 57 8.54 1.94 -8.66
CA GLY A 57 9.58 2.46 -7.78
C GLY A 57 9.15 3.62 -6.86
N THR A 58 7.90 4.04 -6.84
CA THR A 58 7.39 5.09 -5.95
C THR A 58 5.87 4.97 -5.72
N ILE A 59 5.29 5.89 -4.96
CA ILE A 59 3.84 6.05 -4.80
C ILE A 59 3.37 7.18 -5.72
N TYR A 60 2.26 6.94 -6.45
CA TYR A 60 1.57 7.95 -7.25
C TYR A 60 0.06 7.67 -7.27
N ARG A 61 -0.74 8.69 -7.60
CA ARG A 61 -2.20 8.68 -7.41
C ARG A 61 -2.89 7.46 -8.00
N SER A 62 -2.73 7.19 -9.28
CA SER A 62 -3.44 6.08 -9.92
C SER A 62 -2.99 4.70 -9.40
N ALA A 63 -1.74 4.55 -8.92
CA ALA A 63 -1.30 3.32 -8.28
C ALA A 63 -1.98 3.13 -6.90
N GLN A 64 -2.14 4.21 -6.13
CA GLN A 64 -2.87 4.17 -4.87
C GLN A 64 -4.35 3.83 -5.07
N GLU A 65 -5.01 4.45 -6.05
CA GLU A 65 -6.41 4.19 -6.40
C GLU A 65 -6.65 2.74 -6.84
N ASN A 66 -5.62 2.07 -7.37
CA ASN A 66 -5.62 0.67 -7.77
C ASN A 66 -4.86 -0.25 -6.80
N SER A 67 -4.54 0.21 -5.60
CA SER A 67 -3.94 -0.63 -4.56
C SER A 67 -4.90 -1.75 -4.12
N TYR A 68 -4.35 -2.87 -3.62
CA TYR A 68 -5.23 -3.97 -3.20
C TYR A 68 -6.24 -3.55 -2.11
N PRO A 69 -5.92 -2.69 -1.13
CA PRO A 69 -6.93 -2.27 -0.16
C PRO A 69 -8.07 -1.46 -0.80
N SER A 70 -7.75 -0.63 -1.78
CA SER A 70 -8.77 0.10 -2.55
C SER A 70 -9.69 -0.86 -3.29
N ILE A 71 -9.14 -1.88 -3.96
CA ILE A 71 -9.91 -2.91 -4.65
C ILE A 71 -10.76 -3.72 -3.67
N VAL A 72 -10.21 -4.10 -2.52
CA VAL A 72 -10.95 -4.83 -1.46
C VAL A 72 -12.09 -3.97 -0.92
N ALA A 73 -11.85 -2.69 -0.62
CA ALA A 73 -12.89 -1.77 -0.17
C ALA A 73 -14.02 -1.63 -1.18
N GLN A 74 -13.70 -1.58 -2.49
CA GLN A 74 -14.72 -1.59 -3.54
C GLN A 74 -15.57 -2.86 -3.53
N GLN A 75 -14.97 -4.03 -3.21
CA GLN A 75 -15.75 -5.26 -3.04
C GLN A 75 -16.63 -5.22 -1.78
N PHE A 76 -16.11 -4.69 -0.68
CA PHE A 76 -16.89 -4.54 0.55
C PHE A 76 -18.12 -3.63 0.37
N SER A 77 -18.05 -2.64 -0.52
CA SER A 77 -19.20 -1.76 -0.80
C SER A 77 -20.47 -2.52 -1.24
N PHE A 78 -20.33 -3.73 -1.82
CA PHE A 78 -21.47 -4.57 -2.20
C PHE A 78 -22.14 -5.26 -0.99
N VAL A 79 -21.48 -5.27 0.17
CA VAL A 79 -21.94 -5.95 1.39
C VAL A 79 -21.96 -5.02 2.61
N GLY A 80 -22.23 -3.74 2.39
CA GLY A 80 -22.39 -2.75 3.46
C GLY A 80 -21.09 -2.07 3.89
N GLY A 81 -20.00 -2.23 3.11
CA GLY A 81 -18.76 -1.48 3.35
C GLY A 81 -18.95 0.03 3.23
N GLY A 82 -18.31 0.77 4.13
CA GLY A 82 -18.31 2.22 4.15
C GLY A 82 -17.27 2.84 3.22
N ASP A 83 -17.10 4.16 3.34
CA ASP A 83 -16.10 4.91 2.58
C ASP A 83 -14.68 4.43 2.92
N PHE A 84 -13.81 4.43 1.90
CA PHE A 84 -12.40 4.09 2.05
C PHE A 84 -11.53 5.24 1.56
N THR A 85 -10.90 5.93 2.49
CA THR A 85 -10.04 7.09 2.22
C THR A 85 -8.57 6.71 2.21
N GLN A 86 -7.78 7.41 1.38
CA GLN A 86 -6.34 7.20 1.24
C GLN A 86 -5.60 8.54 1.22
N PRO A 87 -4.36 8.63 1.76
CA PRO A 87 -3.52 9.81 1.63
C PRO A 87 -2.95 9.90 0.21
N LEU A 88 -3.79 10.27 -0.76
CA LEU A 88 -3.43 10.28 -2.18
C LEU A 88 -2.33 11.32 -2.45
N THR A 89 -1.41 10.97 -3.35
CA THR A 89 -0.48 11.94 -3.91
C THR A 89 -1.20 12.93 -4.84
N SER A 90 -0.61 14.09 -5.05
CA SER A 90 -1.25 15.16 -5.83
C SER A 90 -1.36 14.84 -7.32
N ASP A 91 -0.48 13.95 -7.83
CA ASP A 91 -0.39 13.61 -9.25
C ASP A 91 0.06 12.17 -9.50
N ASP A 92 0.26 11.83 -10.79
CA ASP A 92 0.79 10.56 -11.28
C ASP A 92 2.29 10.57 -11.60
N LEU A 93 3.00 11.64 -11.25
CA LEU A 93 4.46 11.66 -11.41
C LEU A 93 5.14 10.80 -10.36
N GLY A 94 4.58 10.81 -9.15
CA GLY A 94 5.24 10.26 -7.97
C GLY A 94 6.38 11.14 -7.48
N GLY A 95 7.07 10.68 -6.43
CA GLY A 95 8.09 11.44 -5.74
C GLY A 95 7.53 12.45 -4.74
N LEU A 96 8.43 13.04 -3.96
CA LEU A 96 8.07 13.97 -2.89
C LEU A 96 8.89 15.25 -2.95
N LEU A 97 8.27 16.33 -2.51
CA LEU A 97 8.92 17.59 -2.12
C LEU A 97 8.96 17.70 -0.59
N LEU A 98 9.91 18.50 -0.11
CA LEU A 98 9.94 19.00 1.25
C LEU A 98 10.18 20.52 1.21
N ASN A 99 9.19 21.31 1.61
CA ASN A 99 9.22 22.77 1.51
C ASN A 99 9.45 23.28 0.07
N GLY A 100 8.86 22.63 -0.92
CA GLY A 100 8.96 23.02 -2.33
C GLY A 100 10.18 22.47 -3.08
N GLU A 101 11.12 21.81 -2.38
CA GLU A 101 12.33 21.25 -2.98
C GLU A 101 12.22 19.72 -3.10
N PRO A 102 12.73 19.10 -4.20
CA PRO A 102 12.72 17.63 -4.35
C PRO A 102 13.43 16.94 -3.20
N LEU A 103 12.72 15.98 -2.58
CA LEU A 103 13.27 15.22 -1.45
C LEU A 103 14.19 14.10 -1.97
N PRO A 104 15.50 14.12 -1.61
CA PRO A 104 16.43 13.09 -2.05
C PRO A 104 15.98 11.67 -1.70
N GLY A 105 16.06 10.75 -2.65
CA GLY A 105 15.62 9.36 -2.48
C GLY A 105 14.15 9.10 -2.80
N TYR A 106 13.35 10.16 -3.04
CA TYR A 106 11.92 10.09 -3.36
C TYR A 106 11.64 10.68 -4.75
N GLY A 107 12.16 10.01 -5.76
CA GLY A 107 12.05 10.43 -7.17
C GLY A 107 10.71 10.07 -7.82
N THR A 108 10.55 10.54 -9.06
CA THR A 108 9.40 10.22 -9.90
C THR A 108 9.38 8.75 -10.30
N ARG A 109 8.20 8.24 -10.68
CA ARG A 109 8.02 6.84 -11.08
C ARG A 109 8.88 6.47 -12.29
N LEU A 110 9.22 5.20 -12.39
CA LEU A 110 9.97 4.65 -13.50
C LEU A 110 9.04 4.40 -14.70
N VAL A 111 9.53 4.70 -15.88
CA VAL A 111 8.88 4.39 -17.15
C VAL A 111 9.86 3.68 -18.07
N LEU A 112 9.34 2.92 -19.01
CA LEU A 112 10.17 2.32 -20.04
C LEU A 112 10.76 3.42 -20.94
N SER A 113 12.07 3.47 -21.03
CA SER A 113 12.85 4.35 -21.88
C SER A 113 13.77 3.52 -22.80
N ALA A 114 14.50 4.18 -23.67
CA ALA A 114 15.52 3.54 -24.51
C ALA A 114 16.79 4.37 -24.52
N ASP A 115 17.95 3.69 -24.53
CA ASP A 115 19.24 4.32 -24.72
C ASP A 115 19.45 4.77 -26.19
N GLU A 116 20.59 5.39 -26.49
CA GLU A 116 20.95 5.86 -27.83
C GLU A 116 21.06 4.73 -28.89
N ASN A 117 21.18 3.47 -28.44
CA ASN A 117 21.20 2.29 -29.29
C ASN A 117 19.82 1.63 -29.43
N GLY A 118 18.79 2.17 -28.78
CA GLY A 118 17.43 1.62 -28.77
C GLY A 118 17.21 0.49 -27.76
N ASN A 119 18.16 0.24 -26.84
CA ASN A 119 17.96 -0.78 -25.80
C ASN A 119 17.01 -0.25 -24.70
N PRO A 120 15.98 -1.03 -24.33
CA PRO A 120 15.04 -0.60 -23.32
C PRO A 120 15.66 -0.64 -21.92
N PHE A 121 15.34 0.39 -21.11
CA PHE A 121 15.68 0.44 -19.69
C PHE A 121 14.65 1.26 -18.91
N PRO A 122 14.47 1.02 -17.58
CA PRO A 122 13.64 1.86 -16.74
C PRO A 122 14.34 3.18 -16.44
N ALA A 123 13.65 4.29 -16.66
CA ALA A 123 14.15 5.65 -16.34
C ALA A 123 13.09 6.44 -15.54
N PRO A 124 13.50 7.36 -14.65
CA PRO A 124 12.56 8.24 -13.98
C PRO A 124 11.75 9.06 -15.01
N LEU A 125 10.44 9.15 -14.79
CA LEU A 125 9.57 10.00 -15.59
C LEU A 125 10.00 11.47 -15.42
N ALA A 126 10.21 12.16 -16.54
CA ALA A 126 10.61 13.56 -16.50
C ALA A 126 9.51 14.44 -15.88
N GLY A 127 9.86 15.28 -14.94
CA GLY A 127 8.95 16.19 -14.24
C GLY A 127 9.42 16.51 -12.84
N THR A 128 8.77 17.49 -12.22
CA THR A 128 8.97 17.83 -10.81
C THR A 128 7.79 17.29 -10.02
N PRO A 129 7.99 16.55 -8.93
CA PRO A 129 6.92 16.14 -8.03
C PRO A 129 6.08 17.34 -7.57
N THR A 130 4.81 17.10 -7.25
CA THR A 130 3.92 18.16 -6.72
C THR A 130 3.37 17.81 -5.33
N THR A 131 3.67 16.62 -4.82
CA THR A 131 3.30 16.21 -3.46
C THR A 131 4.35 16.69 -2.47
N ASP A 132 4.00 17.67 -1.63
CA ASP A 132 4.91 18.24 -0.62
C ASP A 132 4.59 17.70 0.77
N VAL A 133 5.60 17.13 1.43
CA VAL A 133 5.49 16.59 2.79
C VAL A 133 5.14 17.67 3.82
N ALA A 134 5.57 18.91 3.58
CA ALA A 134 5.25 20.01 4.48
C ALA A 134 3.78 20.45 4.40
N THR A 135 3.05 20.04 3.37
CA THR A 135 1.61 20.23 3.28
C THR A 135 0.92 19.06 3.93
N SER A 136 0.59 19.19 5.22
CA SER A 136 -0.12 18.16 5.98
C SER A 136 -1.52 17.90 5.41
N GLU A 137 -1.85 16.64 5.24
CA GLU A 137 -3.21 16.20 4.94
C GLU A 137 -3.95 15.90 6.26
N ALA A 138 -5.27 16.11 6.28
CA ALA A 138 -6.05 15.82 7.48
C ALA A 138 -6.33 14.30 7.55
N GLY A 139 -5.48 13.56 8.26
CA GLY A 139 -5.73 12.15 8.62
C GLY A 139 -6.63 12.03 9.85
N PRO A 140 -6.90 10.80 10.34
CA PRO A 140 -6.38 9.55 9.79
C PRO A 140 -7.12 9.09 8.53
N PHE A 141 -6.53 8.12 7.82
CA PHE A 141 -7.08 7.54 6.60
C PHE A 141 -7.38 6.04 6.78
N ASN A 142 -8.29 5.50 5.99
CA ASN A 142 -8.56 4.06 5.98
C ASN A 142 -7.35 3.25 5.49
N ASN A 143 -6.58 3.77 4.53
CA ASN A 143 -5.29 3.19 4.17
C ASN A 143 -4.16 3.87 4.96
N MET A 144 -3.74 3.22 6.05
CA MET A 144 -2.66 3.67 6.93
C MET A 144 -1.30 3.05 6.59
N ALA A 145 -1.15 2.53 5.36
CA ALA A 145 0.09 1.92 4.93
C ALA A 145 1.19 2.96 4.66
N VAL A 146 2.43 2.60 5.02
CA VAL A 146 3.60 3.48 4.89
C VAL A 146 4.68 2.78 4.09
N ASP A 147 5.03 3.32 2.93
CA ASP A 147 6.08 2.76 2.08
C ASP A 147 7.42 2.68 2.81
N GLY A 148 8.12 1.56 2.65
CA GLY A 148 9.40 1.30 3.28
C GLY A 148 9.35 0.95 4.76
N SER A 149 8.17 0.97 5.42
CA SER A 149 8.07 0.65 6.85
C SER A 149 8.40 -0.82 7.15
N LYS A 150 9.11 -1.03 8.25
CA LYS A 150 9.29 -2.32 8.92
C LYS A 150 8.24 -2.49 10.01
N SER A 151 8.11 -3.69 10.53
CA SER A 151 7.10 -4.02 11.57
C SER A 151 7.11 -3.05 12.75
N PHE A 152 8.27 -2.72 13.27
CA PHE A 152 8.42 -1.85 14.44
C PHE A 152 8.12 -0.37 14.16
N ASN A 153 8.19 0.08 12.90
CA ASN A 153 7.91 1.48 12.57
C ASN A 153 6.46 1.87 12.84
N SER A 154 5.53 0.92 12.67
CA SER A 154 4.10 1.18 12.89
C SER A 154 3.73 1.45 14.36
N VAL A 155 4.59 1.05 15.29
CA VAL A 155 4.41 1.24 16.74
C VAL A 155 5.43 2.23 17.33
N THR A 156 6.23 2.90 16.50
CA THR A 156 7.28 3.82 16.94
C THR A 156 6.76 5.26 16.93
N PRO A 157 6.67 5.94 18.08
CA PRO A 157 6.36 7.37 18.15
C PRO A 157 7.42 8.20 17.41
N GLY A 158 6.98 9.29 16.77
CA GLY A 158 7.88 10.16 16.01
C GLY A 158 8.16 9.71 14.58
N TYR A 159 7.64 8.55 14.16
CA TYR A 159 7.84 8.07 12.79
C TYR A 159 7.17 8.98 11.73
N GLY A 160 6.15 9.77 12.13
CA GLY A 160 5.50 10.82 11.34
C GLY A 160 5.99 12.24 11.63
N ASP A 161 7.04 12.44 12.43
CA ASP A 161 7.56 13.77 12.72
C ASP A 161 8.43 14.30 11.56
N ILE A 162 7.95 15.33 10.86
CA ILE A 162 8.66 15.94 9.72
C ILE A 162 10.09 16.40 10.10
N ALA A 163 10.33 16.79 11.35
CA ALA A 163 11.65 17.17 11.83
C ALA A 163 12.65 16.01 11.86
N GLY A 164 12.16 14.78 11.95
CA GLY A 164 12.97 13.57 11.94
C GLY A 164 13.41 13.10 10.55
N ILE A 165 12.84 13.65 9.46
CA ILE A 165 13.12 13.20 8.09
C ILE A 165 14.61 13.34 7.76
N ALA A 166 15.21 14.47 8.03
CA ALA A 166 16.62 14.73 7.74
C ALA A 166 17.56 13.80 8.51
N GLY A 167 17.14 13.35 9.68
CA GLY A 167 17.87 12.41 10.53
C GLY A 167 17.58 10.93 10.22
N GLY A 168 16.64 10.64 9.32
CA GLY A 168 16.22 9.29 8.97
C GLY A 168 15.42 8.57 10.07
N THR A 169 14.90 9.29 11.06
CA THR A 169 14.08 8.76 12.16
C THR A 169 12.58 8.83 11.84
N ALA A 170 12.18 9.57 10.83
CA ALA A 170 10.81 9.68 10.35
C ALA A 170 10.68 9.29 8.89
N ASN A 171 9.49 8.87 8.51
CA ASN A 171 9.16 8.51 7.15
C ASN A 171 8.32 9.63 6.51
N PRO A 172 8.76 10.21 5.38
CA PRO A 172 8.06 11.32 4.76
C PRO A 172 6.68 10.94 4.21
N TRP A 173 6.44 9.67 3.85
CA TRP A 173 5.12 9.21 3.44
C TRP A 173 4.12 9.28 4.59
N TYR A 174 4.51 8.89 5.81
CA TYR A 174 3.65 8.99 6.99
C TYR A 174 3.56 10.42 7.51
N ALA A 175 4.66 11.17 7.50
CA ALA A 175 4.69 12.56 7.98
C ALA A 175 3.66 13.47 7.27
N ARG A 176 3.23 13.12 6.05
CA ARG A 176 2.20 13.86 5.31
C ARG A 176 0.83 13.82 5.98
N PHE A 177 0.50 12.73 6.68
CA PHE A 177 -0.85 12.48 7.18
C PHE A 177 -0.91 11.99 8.63
N ALA A 178 0.21 11.90 9.33
CA ALA A 178 0.23 11.62 10.75
C ALA A 178 -0.62 12.64 11.51
N THR A 179 -1.48 12.18 12.43
CA THR A 179 -2.37 13.08 13.18
C THR A 179 -1.61 13.96 14.17
N SER A 180 -0.42 13.54 14.58
CA SER A 180 0.51 14.34 15.38
C SER A 180 1.96 13.89 15.19
N THR A 181 2.92 14.70 15.63
CA THR A 181 4.34 14.35 15.60
C THR A 181 4.70 13.16 16.50
N SER A 182 3.82 12.77 17.41
CA SER A 182 4.03 11.66 18.36
C SER A 182 3.07 10.49 18.17
N SER A 183 2.08 10.61 17.27
CA SER A 183 1.20 9.47 16.95
C SER A 183 1.98 8.34 16.29
N THR A 184 1.53 7.11 16.50
CA THR A 184 2.01 5.96 15.76
C THR A 184 1.02 5.61 14.65
N VAL A 185 1.46 4.86 13.64
CA VAL A 185 0.58 4.41 12.56
C VAL A 185 -0.59 3.59 13.13
N ILE A 186 -0.32 2.77 14.16
CA ILE A 186 -1.34 1.94 14.78
C ILE A 186 -2.33 2.77 15.60
N ASP A 187 -1.87 3.81 16.31
CA ASP A 187 -2.76 4.71 17.07
C ASP A 187 -3.73 5.44 16.13
N ASP A 188 -3.21 5.96 15.01
CA ASP A 188 -4.02 6.63 14.00
C ASP A 188 -5.04 5.66 13.38
N ALA A 189 -4.64 4.42 13.07
CA ALA A 189 -5.52 3.40 12.53
C ALA A 189 -6.65 3.02 13.51
N VAL A 190 -6.31 2.79 14.77
CA VAL A 190 -7.27 2.42 15.84
C VAL A 190 -8.26 3.56 16.13
N SER A 191 -7.83 4.82 15.96
CA SER A 191 -8.70 5.98 16.18
C SER A 191 -9.89 6.08 15.23
N LEU A 192 -9.89 5.30 14.15
CA LEU A 192 -11.03 5.17 13.22
C LEU A 192 -12.11 4.19 13.71
N ASP A 193 -11.92 3.52 14.85
CA ASP A 193 -12.80 2.46 15.34
C ASP A 193 -13.13 1.41 14.25
N PRO A 194 -12.11 0.79 13.62
CA PRO A 194 -12.34 -0.14 12.52
C PRO A 194 -13.19 -1.33 12.96
N THR A 195 -14.11 -1.74 12.08
CA THR A 195 -14.90 -2.97 12.23
C THR A 195 -14.25 -4.15 11.51
N PHE A 196 -13.39 -3.86 10.52
CA PHE A 196 -12.60 -4.84 9.79
C PHE A 196 -11.22 -4.28 9.46
N PHE A 197 -10.18 -5.09 9.53
CA PHE A 197 -8.85 -4.66 9.17
C PHE A 197 -8.09 -5.67 8.32
N SER A 198 -7.12 -5.19 7.56
CA SER A 198 -6.06 -6.01 6.98
C SER A 198 -4.70 -5.50 7.46
N LEU A 199 -3.82 -6.43 7.86
CA LEU A 199 -2.45 -6.14 8.29
C LEU A 199 -1.47 -6.94 7.43
N PHE A 200 -0.74 -6.23 6.55
CA PHE A 200 0.27 -6.81 5.69
C PHE A 200 1.60 -6.09 5.87
N ILE A 201 2.34 -6.47 6.91
CA ILE A 201 3.62 -5.88 7.31
C ILE A 201 4.63 -6.97 7.62
N GLY A 202 5.92 -6.63 7.62
CA GLY A 202 7.01 -7.55 7.96
C GLY A 202 7.89 -7.95 6.78
N ASN A 203 7.44 -7.72 5.55
CA ASN A 203 8.26 -7.98 4.37
C ASN A 203 9.56 -7.17 4.38
N ASN A 204 9.53 -5.89 4.76
CA ASN A 204 10.71 -5.02 4.79
C ASN A 204 11.69 -5.36 5.91
N ASP A 205 11.26 -6.09 6.93
CA ASP A 205 12.13 -6.59 8.00
C ASP A 205 13.23 -7.53 7.48
N VAL A 206 12.96 -8.18 6.33
CA VAL A 206 13.89 -9.07 5.62
C VAL A 206 14.27 -8.52 4.24
N TYR A 207 13.29 -8.00 3.48
CA TYR A 207 13.47 -7.59 2.09
C TYR A 207 14.52 -6.49 1.94
N SER A 208 14.53 -5.50 2.84
CA SER A 208 15.50 -4.39 2.77
C SER A 208 16.95 -4.87 2.85
N TYR A 209 17.22 -5.95 3.61
CA TYR A 209 18.53 -6.60 3.67
C TYR A 209 18.80 -7.44 2.42
N ALA A 210 17.86 -8.32 2.06
CA ALA A 210 18.04 -9.27 0.96
C ALA A 210 18.18 -8.58 -0.40
N SER A 211 17.35 -7.57 -0.69
CA SER A 211 17.37 -6.83 -1.97
C SER A 211 18.63 -6.02 -2.20
N GLN A 212 19.38 -5.71 -1.13
CA GLN A 212 20.66 -5.01 -1.17
C GLN A 212 21.87 -5.98 -1.13
N GLY A 213 21.65 -7.28 -1.37
CA GLY A 213 22.72 -8.28 -1.37
C GLY A 213 23.32 -8.56 0.01
N GLY A 214 22.59 -8.28 1.10
CA GLY A 214 23.05 -8.56 2.45
C GLY A 214 24.09 -7.59 2.98
N ILE A 215 24.15 -6.35 2.48
CA ILE A 215 25.14 -5.33 2.92
C ILE A 215 24.73 -4.60 4.21
N GLY A 216 23.53 -4.84 4.74
CA GLY A 216 23.08 -4.35 6.04
C GLY A 216 23.67 -5.17 7.20
N VAL A 217 23.22 -4.87 8.40
CA VAL A 217 23.58 -5.60 9.61
C VAL A 217 22.52 -6.65 9.91
N ASP A 218 22.96 -7.86 10.29
CA ASP A 218 22.09 -8.84 10.92
C ASP A 218 21.92 -8.46 12.40
N GLN A 219 20.71 -8.03 12.76
CA GLN A 219 20.37 -7.55 14.10
C GLN A 219 20.01 -8.69 15.07
N LEU A 220 20.31 -9.94 14.74
CA LEU A 220 20.01 -11.10 15.60
C LEU A 220 20.57 -10.90 17.01
N GLY A 221 19.68 -10.91 18.01
CA GLY A 221 20.00 -10.69 19.41
C GLY A 221 20.08 -9.21 19.83
N ASN A 222 19.92 -8.27 18.93
CA ASN A 222 19.81 -6.84 19.26
C ASN A 222 18.33 -6.43 19.33
N SER A 223 17.83 -6.12 20.52
CA SER A 223 16.44 -5.67 20.72
C SER A 223 16.26 -4.15 20.64
N ASP A 224 17.36 -3.37 20.51
CA ASP A 224 17.31 -1.92 20.44
C ASP A 224 17.10 -1.46 18.98
N ILE A 225 15.82 -1.34 18.58
CA ILE A 225 15.39 -0.92 17.24
C ILE A 225 15.89 0.48 16.86
N SER A 226 16.26 1.33 17.83
CA SER A 226 16.75 2.68 17.55
C SER A 226 18.13 2.69 16.90
N THR A 227 18.84 1.57 16.95
CA THR A 227 20.15 1.38 16.34
C THR A 227 20.10 0.78 14.94
N TYR A 228 18.90 0.40 14.46
CA TYR A 228 18.76 -0.29 13.17
C TYR A 228 18.87 0.67 11.99
N GLY A 229 19.65 0.24 11.00
CA GLY A 229 19.68 0.86 9.70
C GLY A 229 18.54 0.37 8.78
N TYR A 230 18.24 1.15 7.76
CA TYR A 230 17.21 0.78 6.77
C TYR A 230 17.47 -0.60 6.12
N ARG A 231 18.76 -0.91 5.86
CA ARG A 231 19.19 -2.14 5.17
C ARG A 231 19.41 -3.34 6.08
N ASP A 232 19.16 -3.20 7.38
CA ASP A 232 19.39 -4.27 8.33
C ASP A 232 18.27 -5.32 8.27
N ILE A 233 18.59 -6.56 8.61
CA ILE A 233 17.57 -7.57 8.87
C ILE A 233 17.15 -7.48 10.35
N THR A 234 15.83 -7.39 10.58
CA THR A 234 15.29 -7.20 11.93
C THR A 234 15.48 -8.44 12.81
N ASP A 235 15.78 -8.24 14.08
CA ASP A 235 15.79 -9.32 15.08
C ASP A 235 14.42 -9.98 15.19
N PRO A 236 14.32 -11.33 15.20
CA PRO A 236 13.02 -12.02 15.25
C PRO A 236 12.17 -11.70 16.48
N ASN A 237 12.81 -11.41 17.65
CA ASN A 237 12.07 -11.04 18.86
C ASN A 237 11.56 -9.60 18.77
N ALA A 238 12.37 -8.67 18.24
CA ALA A 238 11.93 -7.31 17.99
C ALA A 238 10.75 -7.29 16.99
N PHE A 239 10.82 -8.09 15.94
CA PHE A 239 9.70 -8.30 15.01
C PHE A 239 8.45 -8.82 15.73
N ALA A 240 8.60 -9.90 16.52
CA ALA A 240 7.46 -10.54 17.21
C ALA A 240 6.79 -9.56 18.20
N VAL A 241 7.57 -8.79 18.95
CA VAL A 241 7.04 -7.77 19.87
C VAL A 241 6.24 -6.70 19.12
N ALA A 242 6.82 -6.15 18.05
CA ALA A 242 6.17 -5.11 17.28
C ALA A 242 4.90 -5.60 16.55
N TYR A 243 4.96 -6.81 15.99
CA TYR A 243 3.81 -7.41 15.30
C TYR A 243 2.68 -7.74 16.28
N SER A 244 3.00 -8.36 17.43
CA SER A 244 2.01 -8.63 18.48
C SER A 244 1.35 -7.34 18.98
N ALA A 245 2.11 -6.27 19.20
CA ALA A 245 1.56 -5.00 19.65
C ALA A 245 0.51 -4.43 18.66
N GLN A 246 0.76 -4.56 17.35
CA GLN A 246 -0.20 -4.15 16.32
C GLN A 246 -1.46 -5.01 16.34
N VAL A 247 -1.29 -6.35 16.40
CA VAL A 247 -2.42 -7.28 16.45
C VAL A 247 -3.24 -7.05 17.71
N ASP A 248 -2.59 -6.92 18.88
CA ASP A 248 -3.27 -6.71 20.16
C ASP A 248 -4.08 -5.41 20.16
N ALA A 249 -3.53 -4.32 19.60
CA ALA A 249 -4.24 -3.04 19.48
C ALA A 249 -5.49 -3.14 18.59
N LEU A 250 -5.41 -3.86 17.48
CA LEU A 250 -6.52 -4.04 16.55
C LEU A 250 -7.59 -4.99 17.14
N VAL A 251 -7.17 -6.11 17.72
CA VAL A 251 -8.06 -7.11 18.31
C VAL A 251 -8.80 -6.57 19.55
N ALA A 252 -8.18 -5.65 20.30
CA ALA A 252 -8.81 -5.02 21.46
C ALA A 252 -10.09 -4.24 21.12
N LEU A 253 -10.33 -3.93 19.84
CA LEU A 253 -11.56 -3.28 19.37
C LEU A 253 -12.76 -4.24 19.27
N SER A 254 -12.63 -5.48 19.75
CA SER A 254 -13.71 -6.51 19.72
C SER A 254 -14.16 -6.86 18.29
N LEU A 255 -13.24 -6.83 17.33
CA LEU A 255 -13.51 -7.18 15.94
C LEU A 255 -13.87 -8.65 15.80
N ILE A 256 -14.75 -8.96 14.85
CA ILE A 256 -15.03 -10.35 14.48
C ILE A 256 -13.80 -10.92 13.76
N HIS A 257 -13.24 -12.00 14.29
CA HIS A 257 -12.15 -12.74 13.65
C HIS A 257 -12.76 -13.82 12.76
N ILE A 258 -12.50 -13.72 11.48
CA ILE A 258 -12.87 -14.71 10.48
C ILE A 258 -11.66 -15.59 10.18
#